data_4faffed048d50574222edd6ad80b71b7
#
_entry.id   4faffed048d50574222edd6ad80b71b7
#
_cell.length_a   1.000
_cell.length_b   1.000
_cell.length_c   1.000
_cell.angle_alpha   90.00
_cell.angle_beta   90.00
_cell.angle_gamma   90.00
#
_symmetry.space_group_name_H-M   'P 1'
#
loop_
_entity.id
_entity.type
_entity.pdbx_description
1 polymer ?
#
loop_
_entity_poly.entity_id
_entity_poly.type
_entity_poly.pdbx_seq_one_letter_code
_entity_poly.pdbx_strand_id
1 'polypeptide(L)'
;MGQIHAPAGANKNKTIVGRGASSKGRTCGKGSNGQNARSGGGVRPGFEGGQMPLYRRTARRGFSNYPFKKEYVAVSLDAINEIFEDGETVDLQALKDFGIVKGDVEAKILANGEIAKKVIVDGVKVSAAAAEKIKAAGGEIK
;
A
#
# COMPACT_ATOMS: atom_id res chain seq x y z
N MET A 1 14.04 19.62 26.91
CA MET A 1 13.76 18.38 26.15
C MET A 1 12.28 18.39 25.79
N GLY A 2 11.94 18.42 24.50
CA GLY A 2 10.55 18.37 24.06
C GLY A 2 9.98 16.98 24.34
N GLN A 3 8.80 16.92 24.95
CA GLN A 3 8.07 15.67 25.12
C GLN A 3 7.45 15.24 23.80
N ILE A 4 7.70 14.02 23.38
CA ILE A 4 7.07 13.43 22.19
C ILE A 4 5.68 12.97 22.59
N HIS A 5 4.66 13.60 22.02
CA HIS A 5 3.27 13.23 22.21
C HIS A 5 2.74 12.51 20.97
N ALA A 6 1.95 11.45 21.20
CA ALA A 6 1.24 10.79 20.11
C ALA A 6 0.19 11.75 19.50
N PRO A 7 0.01 11.77 18.17
CA PRO A 7 -1.04 12.53 17.53
C PRO A 7 -2.42 12.20 18.10
N ALA A 8 -3.33 13.16 18.07
CA ALA A 8 -4.69 12.95 18.55
C ALA A 8 -5.36 11.78 17.80
N GLY A 9 -5.90 10.82 18.56
CA GLY A 9 -6.52 9.60 18.01
C GLY A 9 -5.57 8.42 17.75
N ALA A 10 -4.24 8.57 17.85
CA ALA A 10 -3.29 7.48 17.67
C ALA A 10 -3.37 6.43 18.79
N ASN A 11 -3.72 6.86 20.01
CA ASN A 11 -3.88 5.97 21.15
C ASN A 11 -5.35 5.83 21.52
N LYS A 12 -5.82 4.58 21.63
CA LYS A 12 -7.16 4.25 22.10
C LYS A 12 -7.08 3.60 23.47
N ASN A 13 -7.80 4.15 24.44
CA ASN A 13 -7.86 3.58 25.78
C ASN A 13 -8.48 2.18 25.76
N LYS A 14 -7.90 1.25 26.54
CA LYS A 14 -8.44 -0.10 26.72
C LYS A 14 -9.84 -0.02 27.29
N THR A 15 -10.79 -0.66 26.62
CA THR A 15 -12.15 -0.80 27.11
C THR A 15 -12.25 -2.02 28.03
N ILE A 16 -12.65 -1.79 29.29
CA ILE A 16 -12.90 -2.85 30.25
C ILE A 16 -14.39 -3.18 30.20
N VAL A 17 -14.73 -4.44 30.01
CA VAL A 17 -16.11 -4.95 29.94
C VAL A 17 -16.41 -5.92 31.08
N GLY A 18 -17.69 -6.19 31.37
CA GLY A 18 -18.09 -7.11 32.41
C GLY A 18 -17.90 -6.58 33.83
N ARG A 19 -17.98 -5.27 34.05
CA ARG A 19 -17.87 -4.63 35.36
C ARG A 19 -19.19 -3.93 35.73
N GLY A 20 -20.13 -4.68 36.32
CA GLY A 20 -21.43 -4.18 36.76
C GLY A 20 -22.42 -3.96 35.59
N ALA A 21 -23.49 -3.17 35.88
CA ALA A 21 -24.60 -2.97 34.95
C ALA A 21 -24.52 -1.70 34.11
N SER A 22 -23.34 -1.06 34.02
CA SER A 22 -23.13 0.12 33.16
C SER A 22 -23.14 -0.20 31.67
N SER A 23 -23.00 0.81 30.82
CA SER A 23 -23.18 0.73 29.37
C SER A 23 -22.45 -0.43 28.64
N LYS A 24 -21.39 -0.97 29.22
CA LYS A 24 -20.65 -2.11 28.68
C LYS A 24 -20.50 -3.26 29.68
N GLY A 25 -21.29 -3.27 30.75
CA GLY A 25 -21.19 -4.21 31.86
C GLY A 25 -21.81 -5.57 31.53
N ARG A 26 -23.15 -5.65 31.59
CA ARG A 26 -23.89 -6.91 31.56
C ARG A 26 -23.66 -7.75 30.29
N THR A 27 -23.75 -7.13 29.13
CA THR A 27 -23.68 -7.83 27.84
C THR A 27 -22.31 -7.70 27.16
N CYS A 28 -21.37 -6.98 27.74
CA CYS A 28 -20.02 -6.75 27.23
C CYS A 28 -19.98 -6.23 25.77
N GLY A 29 -21.03 -5.51 25.36
CA GLY A 29 -21.17 -4.99 24.01
C GLY A 29 -21.64 -5.98 22.96
N LYS A 30 -21.99 -7.24 23.37
CA LYS A 30 -22.45 -8.30 22.45
C LYS A 30 -23.97 -8.34 22.27
N GLY A 31 -24.72 -7.46 22.92
CA GLY A 31 -26.17 -7.48 22.90
C GLY A 31 -26.77 -8.58 23.81
N SER A 32 -28.06 -8.85 23.64
CA SER A 32 -28.77 -9.90 24.39
C SER A 32 -28.43 -11.30 23.87
N ASN A 33 -29.20 -12.31 24.27
CA ASN A 33 -28.97 -13.69 23.86
C ASN A 33 -28.99 -13.89 22.33
N GLY A 34 -28.29 -14.89 21.85
CA GLY A 34 -28.25 -15.26 20.44
C GLY A 34 -26.91 -15.89 20.08
N GLN A 35 -26.83 -16.47 18.91
CA GLN A 35 -25.62 -17.14 18.41
C GLN A 35 -24.40 -16.21 18.42
N ASN A 36 -24.58 -14.95 18.00
CA ASN A 36 -23.50 -13.97 17.93
C ASN A 36 -23.07 -13.43 19.31
N ALA A 37 -23.88 -13.62 20.35
CA ALA A 37 -23.55 -13.19 21.70
C ALA A 37 -22.73 -14.22 22.50
N ARG A 38 -22.64 -15.44 22.05
CA ARG A 38 -21.89 -16.52 22.71
C ARG A 38 -20.37 -16.36 22.52
N SER A 39 -19.58 -17.01 23.37
CA SER A 39 -18.12 -17.10 23.19
C SER A 39 -17.81 -17.81 21.88
N GLY A 40 -16.97 -17.21 21.02
CA GLY A 40 -16.66 -17.76 19.70
C GLY A 40 -17.86 -17.82 18.74
N GLY A 41 -19.02 -17.26 19.15
CA GLY A 41 -20.23 -17.24 18.33
C GLY A 41 -20.09 -16.40 17.08
N GLY A 42 -20.85 -16.75 16.06
CA GLY A 42 -20.88 -16.09 14.78
C GLY A 42 -21.11 -17.07 13.63
N VAL A 43 -21.45 -16.54 12.51
CA VAL A 43 -21.55 -17.30 11.25
C VAL A 43 -20.47 -16.81 10.30
N ARG A 44 -20.00 -17.68 9.43
CA ARG A 44 -19.00 -17.32 8.41
C ARG A 44 -19.57 -16.24 7.47
N PRO A 45 -18.73 -15.33 6.95
CA PRO A 45 -19.14 -14.36 5.93
C PRO A 45 -19.80 -15.06 4.74
N GLY A 46 -20.94 -14.49 4.27
CA GLY A 46 -21.69 -15.05 3.15
C GLY A 46 -22.56 -16.28 3.48
N PHE A 47 -22.75 -16.64 4.76
CA PHE A 47 -23.69 -17.67 5.16
C PHE A 47 -25.13 -17.13 5.13
N GLU A 48 -26.02 -17.82 4.41
CA GLU A 48 -27.42 -17.43 4.18
C GLU A 48 -28.42 -18.42 4.82
N GLY A 49 -28.17 -18.83 6.07
CA GLY A 49 -29.10 -19.66 6.84
C GLY A 49 -29.29 -21.10 6.33
N GLY A 50 -28.46 -21.57 5.42
CA GLY A 50 -28.60 -22.88 4.75
C GLY A 50 -29.06 -22.80 3.29
N GLN A 51 -29.60 -21.67 2.86
CA GLN A 51 -29.83 -21.37 1.45
C GLN A 51 -28.49 -21.32 0.70
N MET A 52 -28.48 -21.75 -0.57
CA MET A 52 -27.29 -21.64 -1.40
C MET A 52 -26.87 -20.15 -1.55
N PRO A 53 -25.67 -19.78 -1.13
CA PRO A 53 -25.22 -18.39 -1.16
C PRO A 53 -25.29 -17.77 -2.55
N LEU A 54 -25.60 -16.47 -2.63
CA LEU A 54 -25.78 -15.74 -3.89
C LEU A 54 -24.58 -15.90 -4.82
N TYR A 55 -23.36 -15.82 -4.30
CA TYR A 55 -22.13 -15.97 -5.10
C TYR A 55 -21.99 -17.33 -5.78
N ARG A 56 -22.69 -18.36 -5.30
CA ARG A 56 -22.74 -19.69 -5.94
C ARG A 56 -23.87 -19.83 -6.95
N ARG A 57 -24.92 -19.05 -6.81
CA ARG A 57 -26.09 -19.06 -7.71
C ARG A 57 -25.87 -18.20 -8.96
N THR A 58 -25.03 -17.17 -8.86
CA THR A 58 -24.70 -16.30 -10.00
C THR A 58 -23.80 -17.02 -10.99
N ALA A 59 -24.07 -16.81 -12.28
CA ALA A 59 -23.24 -17.33 -13.35
C ALA A 59 -21.82 -16.71 -13.28
N ARG A 60 -20.80 -17.55 -13.34
CA ARG A 60 -19.40 -17.11 -13.45
C ARG A 60 -19.15 -16.67 -14.89
N ARG A 61 -18.82 -15.41 -15.07
CA ARG A 61 -18.53 -14.83 -16.38
C ARG A 61 -17.21 -14.07 -16.32
N GLY A 62 -16.52 -14.06 -17.46
CA GLY A 62 -15.29 -13.33 -17.63
C GLY A 62 -14.06 -14.06 -17.08
N PHE A 63 -12.95 -13.42 -17.30
CA PHE A 63 -11.62 -13.86 -16.84
C PHE A 63 -10.85 -12.65 -16.33
N SER A 64 -9.77 -12.90 -15.64
CA SER A 64 -8.86 -11.85 -15.19
C SER A 64 -7.50 -12.05 -15.83
N ASN A 65 -6.93 -10.97 -16.35
CA ASN A 65 -5.57 -10.96 -16.88
C ASN A 65 -4.50 -10.78 -15.77
N TYR A 66 -4.92 -10.91 -14.50
CA TYR A 66 -4.03 -10.73 -13.35
C TYR A 66 -2.73 -11.53 -13.39
N PRO A 67 -2.73 -12.83 -13.82
CA PRO A 67 -1.50 -13.62 -13.90
C PRO A 67 -0.45 -13.07 -14.88
N PHE A 68 -0.87 -12.29 -15.86
CA PHE A 68 -0.01 -11.70 -16.90
C PHE A 68 0.20 -10.20 -16.74
N LYS A 69 -0.36 -9.61 -15.67
CA LYS A 69 -0.22 -8.19 -15.39
C LYS A 69 1.23 -7.88 -15.04
N LYS A 70 1.85 -6.99 -15.83
CA LYS A 70 3.14 -6.41 -15.47
C LYS A 70 2.95 -5.31 -14.44
N GLU A 71 3.66 -5.41 -13.35
CA GLU A 71 3.66 -4.41 -12.28
C GLU A 71 4.97 -3.64 -12.30
N TYR A 72 4.88 -2.35 -12.02
CA TYR A 72 6.02 -1.44 -11.95
C TYR A 72 6.03 -0.73 -10.62
N VAL A 73 7.18 -0.60 -10.01
CA VAL A 73 7.37 0.32 -8.88
C VAL A 73 7.55 1.72 -9.43
N ALA A 74 6.74 2.65 -8.96
CA ALA A 74 6.86 4.06 -9.34
C ALA A 74 8.00 4.71 -8.55
N VAL A 75 8.96 5.29 -9.27
CA VAL A 75 10.10 6.04 -8.69
C VAL A 75 9.90 7.52 -9.03
N SER A 76 9.94 8.39 -8.03
CA SER A 76 9.83 9.84 -8.22
C SER A 76 11.18 10.45 -8.58
N LEU A 77 11.17 11.62 -9.23
CA LEU A 77 12.39 12.39 -9.50
C LEU A 77 13.02 12.91 -8.21
N ASP A 78 12.19 13.27 -7.20
CA ASP A 78 12.72 13.68 -5.88
C ASP A 78 13.56 12.58 -5.24
N ALA A 79 13.08 11.34 -5.26
CA ALA A 79 13.83 10.21 -4.69
C ALA A 79 15.17 9.98 -5.40
N ILE A 80 15.21 10.17 -6.73
CA ILE A 80 16.46 10.10 -7.49
C ILE A 80 17.38 11.27 -7.10
N ASN A 81 16.84 12.48 -7.00
CA ASN A 81 17.62 13.66 -6.65
C ASN A 81 18.19 13.63 -5.23
N GLU A 82 17.53 12.94 -4.28
CA GLU A 82 18.03 12.77 -2.91
C GLU A 82 19.16 11.74 -2.83
N ILE A 83 19.05 10.63 -3.56
CA ILE A 83 19.88 9.43 -3.35
C ILE A 83 21.08 9.41 -4.29
N PHE A 84 20.91 9.78 -5.56
CA PHE A 84 21.96 9.71 -6.58
C PHE A 84 22.78 11.00 -6.65
N GLU A 85 24.07 10.88 -7.00
CA GLU A 85 24.95 12.00 -7.22
C GLU A 85 24.99 12.42 -8.70
N ASP A 86 25.62 13.58 -8.97
CA ASP A 86 25.79 14.08 -10.35
C ASP A 86 26.67 13.14 -11.19
N GLY A 87 26.13 12.73 -12.35
CA GLY A 87 26.82 11.84 -13.27
C GLY A 87 26.67 10.35 -12.98
N GLU A 88 25.92 10.00 -11.95
CA GLU A 88 25.68 8.60 -11.57
C GLU A 88 24.66 7.91 -12.49
N THR A 89 24.85 6.60 -12.68
CA THR A 89 23.96 5.79 -13.51
C THR A 89 22.82 5.21 -12.67
N VAL A 90 21.60 5.49 -13.08
CA VAL A 90 20.36 4.97 -12.48
C VAL A 90 19.92 3.74 -13.25
N ASP A 91 20.31 2.57 -12.78
CA ASP A 91 19.87 1.29 -13.30
C ASP A 91 18.95 0.57 -12.29
N LEU A 92 18.35 -0.55 -12.71
CA LEU A 92 17.47 -1.31 -11.84
C LEU A 92 18.21 -1.88 -10.63
N GLN A 93 19.49 -2.22 -10.77
CA GLN A 93 20.30 -2.77 -9.68
C GLN A 93 20.59 -1.70 -8.63
N ALA A 94 21.04 -0.52 -9.06
CA ALA A 94 21.25 0.62 -8.15
C ALA A 94 19.98 0.98 -7.36
N LEU A 95 18.80 0.98 -8.04
CA LEU A 95 17.52 1.21 -7.36
C LEU A 95 17.18 0.13 -6.31
N LYS A 96 17.61 -1.12 -6.53
CA LYS A 96 17.47 -2.20 -5.55
C LYS A 96 18.45 -2.04 -4.39
N ASP A 97 19.69 -1.70 -4.66
CA ASP A 97 20.76 -1.54 -3.66
C ASP A 97 20.44 -0.38 -2.70
N PHE A 98 19.90 0.71 -3.20
CA PHE A 98 19.36 1.80 -2.39
C PHE A 98 17.99 1.51 -1.73
N GLY A 99 17.39 0.35 -2.00
CA GLY A 99 16.15 -0.10 -1.37
C GLY A 99 14.87 0.60 -1.84
N ILE A 100 14.93 1.36 -2.94
CA ILE A 100 13.76 2.01 -3.56
C ILE A 100 12.86 0.94 -4.18
N VAL A 101 13.45 -0.03 -4.86
CA VAL A 101 12.74 -1.15 -5.48
C VAL A 101 13.04 -2.43 -4.70
N LYS A 102 12.00 -3.13 -4.28
CA LYS A 102 12.10 -4.39 -3.55
C LYS A 102 11.61 -5.55 -4.39
N GLY A 103 12.32 -6.66 -4.32
CA GLY A 103 11.94 -7.89 -5.02
C GLY A 103 12.28 -7.85 -6.51
N ASP A 104 11.59 -8.71 -7.26
CA ASP A 104 11.83 -8.90 -8.72
C ASP A 104 10.76 -8.18 -9.55
N VAL A 105 10.65 -6.87 -9.31
CA VAL A 105 9.68 -6.00 -10.00
C VAL A 105 10.44 -4.95 -10.81
N GLU A 106 9.93 -4.64 -12.00
CA GLU A 106 10.47 -3.56 -12.84
C GLU A 106 10.15 -2.19 -12.22
N ALA A 107 11.02 -1.20 -12.46
CA ALA A 107 10.80 0.18 -12.04
C ALA A 107 10.33 1.05 -13.21
N LYS A 108 9.58 2.10 -12.88
CA LYS A 108 9.23 3.18 -13.81
C LYS A 108 9.41 4.54 -13.17
N ILE A 109 10.23 5.37 -13.78
CA ILE A 109 10.47 6.75 -13.34
C ILE A 109 9.32 7.64 -13.81
N LEU A 110 8.71 8.34 -12.86
CA LEU A 110 7.61 9.28 -13.08
C LEU A 110 8.05 10.72 -12.80
N ALA A 111 7.42 11.68 -13.47
CA ALA A 111 7.72 13.11 -13.38
C ALA A 111 7.30 13.77 -12.03
N ASN A 112 7.14 12.97 -10.99
CA ASN A 112 6.78 13.47 -9.67
C ASN A 112 8.00 14.07 -9.00
N GLY A 113 7.92 15.35 -8.63
CA GLY A 113 9.01 16.09 -8.05
C GLY A 113 9.89 16.82 -9.09
N GLU A 114 11.03 17.29 -8.62
CA GLU A 114 12.01 18.06 -9.41
C GLU A 114 13.38 17.38 -9.38
N ILE A 115 14.09 17.47 -10.49
CA ILE A 115 15.46 16.96 -10.61
C ILE A 115 16.38 18.12 -11.00
N ALA A 116 17.42 18.32 -10.20
CA ALA A 116 18.47 19.32 -10.46
C ALA A 116 19.78 18.68 -10.90
N LYS A 117 19.96 17.39 -10.61
CA LYS A 117 21.18 16.65 -10.88
C LYS A 117 21.18 16.02 -12.28
N LYS A 118 22.36 15.91 -12.86
CA LYS A 118 22.56 15.22 -14.13
C LYS A 118 22.68 13.72 -13.86
N VAL A 119 21.73 12.94 -14.28
CA VAL A 119 21.74 11.48 -14.11
C VAL A 119 21.69 10.78 -15.46
N ILE A 120 22.28 9.59 -15.51
CA ILE A 120 22.25 8.71 -16.68
C ILE A 120 21.29 7.56 -16.35
N VAL A 121 20.17 7.47 -17.06
CA VAL A 121 19.20 6.37 -16.85
C VAL A 121 19.49 5.26 -17.83
N ASP A 122 19.74 4.05 -17.33
CA ASP A 122 20.03 2.88 -18.14
C ASP A 122 19.05 1.73 -17.83
N GLY A 123 18.38 1.22 -18.87
CA GLY A 123 17.49 0.06 -18.77
C GLY A 123 16.21 0.24 -17.94
N VAL A 124 15.95 1.42 -17.37
CA VAL A 124 14.75 1.70 -16.57
C VAL A 124 13.72 2.47 -17.39
N LYS A 125 12.46 2.06 -17.31
CA LYS A 125 11.38 2.77 -18.02
C LYS A 125 11.16 4.17 -17.46
N VAL A 126 11.03 5.15 -18.36
CA VAL A 126 10.80 6.56 -18.02
C VAL A 126 9.48 7.01 -18.64
N SER A 127 8.72 7.84 -17.95
CA SER A 127 7.54 8.51 -18.54
C SER A 127 7.97 9.68 -19.44
N ALA A 128 7.16 10.05 -20.44
CA ALA A 128 7.49 11.14 -21.35
C ALA A 128 7.81 12.45 -20.61
N ALA A 129 6.95 12.84 -19.67
CA ALA A 129 7.17 14.04 -18.85
C ALA A 129 8.41 13.96 -17.95
N ALA A 130 8.78 12.76 -17.45
CA ALA A 130 10.01 12.59 -16.68
C ALA A 130 11.24 12.71 -17.60
N ALA A 131 11.17 12.16 -18.81
CA ALA A 131 12.23 12.27 -19.79
C ALA A 131 12.54 13.71 -20.17
N GLU A 132 11.52 14.56 -20.32
CA GLU A 132 11.69 15.98 -20.56
C GLU A 132 12.41 16.69 -19.42
N LYS A 133 12.02 16.41 -18.15
CA LYS A 133 12.67 16.98 -16.97
C LYS A 133 14.12 16.53 -16.84
N ILE A 134 14.40 15.24 -17.03
CA ILE A 134 15.78 14.70 -16.96
C ILE A 134 16.66 15.34 -18.04
N LYS A 135 16.19 15.46 -19.28
CA LYS A 135 16.90 16.13 -20.37
C LYS A 135 17.11 17.61 -20.10
N ALA A 136 16.12 18.30 -19.55
CA ALA A 136 16.23 19.71 -19.16
C ALA A 136 17.30 19.94 -18.08
N ALA A 137 17.46 18.97 -17.15
CA ALA A 137 18.53 18.98 -16.16
C ALA A 137 19.91 18.55 -16.72
N GLY A 138 19.99 18.17 -18.01
CA GLY A 138 21.22 17.74 -18.67
C GLY A 138 21.58 16.28 -18.47
N GLY A 139 20.61 15.44 -18.06
CA GLY A 139 20.75 13.99 -17.96
C GLY A 139 20.55 13.26 -19.29
N GLU A 140 20.98 12.00 -19.36
CA GLU A 140 20.85 11.13 -20.53
C GLU A 140 19.96 9.94 -20.23
N ILE A 141 19.25 9.45 -21.24
CA ILE A 141 18.40 8.25 -21.18
C ILE A 141 18.85 7.31 -22.29
N LYS A 142 19.32 6.12 -21.90
CA LYS A 142 19.75 5.05 -22.80
C LYS A 142 18.65 4.02 -23.02
#